data_912c2e9a237bae6c7eba04f395ad36e7
#
_entry.id   912c2e9a237bae6c7eba04f395ad36e7
#
_cell.length_a   1.000
_cell.length_b   1.000
_cell.length_c   1.000
_cell.angle_alpha   90.00
_cell.angle_beta   90.00
_cell.angle_gamma   90.00
#
_symmetry.space_group_name_H-M   'P 1'
#
loop_
_entity.id
_entity.type
_entity.pdbx_description
1 polymer ?
#
loop_
_entity_poly.entity_id
_entity_poly.type
_entity_poly.pdbx_seq_one_letter_code
_entity_poly.pdbx_strand_id
1 'polypeptide(L)'
;MTGVQTCALPISITNVLKFETTDDVKLLDARGPRFGAVITTLVLAAILATGSLALLSWQLAVFALGAFLGPQATPYAWIYRTLIKPRLRGDVPTEDTRPPQFAQVVGFLFALTAFFALVLDAFLIFEIAIGFALGAAFLNAAFNFCLGCEMYLLIARARGSISQRQNREDSYNLPNL
;
A
#
# COMPACT_ATOMS: atom_id res chain seq x y z
N MET A 1 -25.08 12.42 -1.81
CA MET A 1 -24.21 12.93 -0.73
C MET A 1 -23.02 11.98 -0.63
N THR A 2 -22.00 12.25 -1.39
CA THR A 2 -20.82 11.40 -1.56
C THR A 2 -19.74 11.91 -0.64
N GLY A 3 -19.50 11.19 0.45
CA GLY A 3 -18.38 11.46 1.34
C GLY A 3 -17.07 11.06 0.67
N VAL A 4 -16.45 11.97 -0.03
CA VAL A 4 -15.06 11.88 -0.43
C VAL A 4 -14.23 12.08 0.85
N GLN A 5 -13.79 11.00 1.46
CA GLN A 5 -12.76 11.08 2.48
C GLN A 5 -11.44 11.42 1.79
N THR A 6 -11.21 12.70 1.60
CA THR A 6 -9.88 13.23 1.34
C THR A 6 -9.02 12.94 2.57
N CYS A 7 -8.01 12.10 2.45
CA CYS A 7 -6.91 11.98 3.42
C CYS A 7 -6.05 13.26 3.40
N ALA A 8 -6.68 14.41 3.58
CA ALA A 8 -6.01 15.67 3.83
C ALA A 8 -5.76 15.77 5.33
N LEU A 9 -4.57 15.39 5.77
CA LEU A 9 -4.08 15.74 7.10
C LEU A 9 -3.95 17.28 7.17
N PRO A 10 -4.51 17.94 8.19
CA PRO A 10 -4.29 19.37 8.38
C PRO A 10 -2.80 19.63 8.59
N ILE A 11 -2.28 20.63 7.87
CA ILE A 11 -0.88 21.06 7.74
C ILE A 11 -0.32 21.66 9.06
N SER A 12 -0.57 21.05 10.19
CA SER A 12 -0.03 21.52 11.46
C SER A 12 0.85 20.49 12.19
N ILE A 13 1.49 19.56 11.47
CA ILE A 13 2.39 18.58 12.06
C ILE A 13 3.81 18.76 11.50
N THR A 14 4.25 20.00 11.33
CA THR A 14 5.56 20.32 10.76
C THR A 14 6.74 20.05 11.73
N ASN A 15 6.52 19.63 12.96
CA ASN A 15 7.61 19.46 13.93
C ASN A 15 7.75 18.07 14.57
N VAL A 16 6.96 17.06 14.19
CA VAL A 16 6.94 15.78 14.90
C VAL A 16 7.56 14.61 14.12
N LEU A 17 7.89 14.80 12.87
CA LEU A 17 8.58 13.78 12.08
C LEU A 17 9.84 14.36 11.45
N LYS A 18 10.90 14.51 12.25
CA LYS A 18 12.27 14.48 11.73
C LYS A 18 12.64 13.06 11.31
N PHE A 19 11.81 12.46 10.49
CA PHE A 19 12.22 11.44 9.56
C PHE A 19 12.35 12.16 8.23
N GLU A 20 13.57 12.50 7.91
CA GLU A 20 14.10 13.07 6.68
C GLU A 20 13.01 13.48 5.68
N THR A 21 12.47 14.67 5.85
CA THR A 21 11.71 15.37 4.82
C THR A 21 12.69 15.83 3.75
N THR A 22 13.06 14.92 2.88
CA THR A 22 13.52 15.34 1.57
C THR A 22 12.28 15.56 0.72
N ASP A 23 12.17 16.76 0.22
CA ASP A 23 11.06 17.43 -0.46
C ASP A 23 10.56 16.79 -1.76
N ASP A 24 10.13 15.51 -1.76
CA ASP A 24 9.44 14.93 -2.89
C ASP A 24 8.28 14.04 -2.42
N VAL A 25 7.19 14.67 -1.96
CA VAL A 25 5.89 13.99 -1.89
C VAL A 25 5.46 13.71 -3.32
N LYS A 26 5.81 12.53 -3.83
CA LYS A 26 5.35 12.08 -5.14
C LYS A 26 3.84 11.87 -5.05
N LEU A 27 3.11 12.76 -5.70
CA LEU A 27 1.67 12.66 -5.82
C LEU A 27 1.34 11.60 -6.88
N LEU A 28 0.44 10.70 -6.54
CA LEU A 28 -0.06 9.64 -7.41
C LEU A 28 -1.53 9.91 -7.74
N ASP A 29 -1.93 9.61 -8.99
CA ASP A 29 -3.31 9.55 -9.41
C ASP A 29 -4.04 8.47 -8.61
N ALA A 30 -5.02 8.85 -7.78
CA ALA A 30 -5.77 7.95 -6.89
C ALA A 30 -6.48 6.79 -7.62
N ARG A 31 -6.73 6.93 -8.91
CA ARG A 31 -7.35 5.89 -9.75
C ARG A 31 -6.36 4.78 -10.13
N GLY A 32 -5.05 5.09 -10.17
CA GLY A 32 -4.01 4.15 -10.54
C GLY A 32 -3.90 2.94 -9.61
N PRO A 33 -3.80 3.12 -8.29
CA PRO A 33 -3.77 2.02 -7.32
C PRO A 33 -4.99 1.11 -7.39
N ARG A 34 -6.18 1.68 -7.59
CA ARG A 34 -7.41 0.91 -7.75
C ARG A 34 -7.40 0.04 -9.00
N PHE A 35 -6.94 0.58 -10.13
CA PHE A 35 -6.78 -0.20 -11.36
C PHE A 35 -5.77 -1.35 -11.14
N GLY A 36 -4.63 -1.06 -10.50
CA GLY A 36 -3.66 -2.07 -10.11
C GLY A 36 -4.27 -3.16 -9.21
N ALA A 37 -5.13 -2.78 -8.24
CA ALA A 37 -5.81 -3.71 -7.36
C ALA A 37 -6.76 -4.65 -8.11
N VAL A 38 -7.47 -4.17 -9.14
CA VAL A 38 -8.33 -5.01 -9.99
C VAL A 38 -7.51 -6.09 -10.70
N ILE A 39 -6.40 -5.70 -11.35
CA ILE A 39 -5.54 -6.68 -12.03
C ILE A 39 -4.93 -7.65 -11.02
N THR A 40 -4.43 -7.16 -9.90
CA THR A 40 -3.86 -7.99 -8.82
C THR A 40 -4.88 -9.01 -8.31
N THR A 41 -6.15 -8.60 -8.12
CA THR A 41 -7.23 -9.51 -7.71
C THR A 41 -7.43 -10.64 -8.71
N LEU A 42 -7.47 -10.33 -10.01
CA LEU A 42 -7.63 -11.34 -11.05
C LEU A 42 -6.44 -12.29 -11.12
N VAL A 43 -5.22 -11.77 -11.01
CA VAL A 43 -4.01 -12.60 -11.03
C VAL A 43 -3.92 -13.48 -9.78
N LEU A 44 -4.22 -12.96 -8.58
CA LEU A 44 -4.21 -13.75 -7.35
C LEU A 44 -5.31 -14.81 -7.33
N ALA A 45 -6.49 -14.52 -7.88
CA ALA A 45 -7.54 -15.52 -8.06
C ALA A 45 -7.11 -16.63 -9.01
N ALA A 46 -6.43 -16.30 -10.11
CA ALA A 46 -5.86 -17.30 -11.02
C ALA A 46 -4.75 -18.11 -10.36
N ILE A 47 -3.89 -17.50 -9.54
CA ILE A 47 -2.86 -18.21 -8.76
C ILE A 47 -3.50 -19.21 -7.79
N LEU A 48 -4.52 -18.78 -7.05
CA LEU A 48 -5.22 -19.63 -6.10
C LEU A 48 -5.90 -20.83 -6.80
N ALA A 49 -6.50 -20.59 -7.96
CA ALA A 49 -7.20 -21.62 -8.72
C ALA A 49 -6.26 -22.61 -9.43
N THR A 50 -5.07 -22.18 -9.84
CA THR A 50 -4.17 -23.00 -10.66
C THR A 50 -2.94 -23.52 -9.92
N GLY A 51 -2.58 -22.94 -8.78
CA GLY A 51 -1.31 -23.23 -8.08
C GLY A 51 -0.06 -22.90 -8.92
N SER A 52 -0.18 -22.03 -9.94
CA SER A 52 0.89 -21.79 -10.90
C SER A 52 2.04 -21.00 -10.29
N LEU A 53 3.20 -21.64 -10.17
CA LEU A 53 4.44 -21.01 -9.70
C LEU A 53 4.89 -19.86 -10.62
N ALA A 54 4.63 -19.95 -11.92
CA ALA A 54 4.98 -18.90 -12.89
C ALA A 54 4.17 -17.62 -12.65
N LEU A 55 2.85 -17.73 -12.45
CA LEU A 55 1.99 -16.59 -12.12
C LEU A 55 2.36 -15.99 -10.77
N LEU A 56 2.65 -16.84 -9.79
CA LEU A 56 3.07 -16.39 -8.45
C LEU A 56 4.40 -15.63 -8.51
N SER A 57 5.39 -16.14 -9.27
CA SER A 57 6.67 -15.46 -9.48
C SER A 57 6.50 -14.10 -10.16
N TRP A 58 5.62 -14.02 -11.16
CA TRP A 58 5.26 -12.76 -11.80
C TRP A 58 4.67 -11.77 -10.79
N GLN A 59 3.66 -12.19 -10.02
CA GLN A 59 3.01 -11.33 -9.05
C GLN A 59 3.97 -10.90 -7.93
N LEU A 60 4.85 -11.79 -7.50
CA LEU A 60 5.91 -11.49 -6.53
C LEU A 60 6.84 -10.39 -7.06
N ALA A 61 7.26 -10.47 -8.33
CA ALA A 61 8.07 -9.43 -8.97
C ALA A 61 7.33 -8.09 -9.06
N VAL A 62 6.04 -8.10 -9.38
CA VAL A 62 5.20 -6.89 -9.42
C VAL A 62 5.13 -6.23 -8.04
N PHE A 63 4.90 -7.02 -6.98
CA PHE A 63 4.88 -6.50 -5.62
C PHE A 63 6.26 -5.98 -5.18
N ALA A 64 7.35 -6.67 -5.56
CA ALA A 64 8.70 -6.21 -5.29
C ALA A 64 8.98 -4.84 -5.94
N LEU A 65 8.63 -4.67 -7.22
CA LEU A 65 8.77 -3.37 -7.90
C LEU A 65 7.97 -2.28 -7.19
N GLY A 66 6.72 -2.57 -6.79
CA GLY A 66 5.89 -1.62 -6.06
C GLY A 66 6.41 -1.28 -4.67
N ALA A 67 6.98 -2.25 -3.96
CA ALA A 67 7.52 -2.08 -2.62
C ALA A 67 8.84 -1.28 -2.61
N PHE A 68 9.78 -1.60 -3.49
CA PHE A 68 11.13 -1.02 -3.49
C PHE A 68 11.27 0.23 -4.36
N LEU A 69 10.60 0.26 -5.51
CA LEU A 69 10.69 1.38 -6.47
C LEU A 69 9.46 2.30 -6.43
N GLY A 70 8.44 1.89 -5.66
CA GLY A 70 7.18 2.62 -5.52
C GLY A 70 6.08 2.12 -6.49
N PRO A 71 4.80 2.37 -6.14
CA PRO A 71 3.66 1.83 -6.88
C PRO A 71 3.60 2.31 -8.34
N GLN A 72 4.25 3.42 -8.66
CA GLN A 72 4.35 3.97 -10.02
C GLN A 72 5.24 3.17 -10.95
N ALA A 73 6.18 2.37 -10.40
CA ALA A 73 7.13 1.55 -11.16
C ALA A 73 6.55 0.20 -11.58
N THR A 74 5.35 -0.16 -11.10
CA THR A 74 4.71 -1.43 -11.45
C THR A 74 4.26 -1.46 -12.91
N PRO A 75 4.30 -2.63 -13.58
CA PRO A 75 3.79 -2.77 -14.94
C PRO A 75 2.30 -2.42 -15.05
N TYR A 76 1.52 -2.62 -14.00
CA TYR A 76 0.10 -2.25 -13.95
C TYR A 76 -0.09 -0.72 -13.95
N ALA A 77 0.76 0.03 -13.25
CA ALA A 77 0.75 1.48 -13.30
C ALA A 77 1.18 2.03 -14.65
N TRP A 78 2.10 1.33 -15.34
CA TRP A 78 2.48 1.68 -16.70
C TRP A 78 1.31 1.49 -17.67
N ILE A 79 0.61 0.34 -17.62
CA ILE A 79 -0.60 0.08 -18.41
C ILE A 79 -1.67 1.15 -18.15
N TYR A 80 -1.91 1.48 -16.87
CA TYR A 80 -2.85 2.53 -16.51
C TYR A 80 -2.52 3.87 -17.17
N ARG A 81 -1.25 4.30 -17.06
CA ARG A 81 -0.80 5.60 -17.60
C ARG A 81 -0.87 5.69 -19.13
N THR A 82 -0.60 4.58 -19.83
CA THR A 82 -0.54 4.57 -21.29
C THR A 82 -1.90 4.35 -21.95
N LEU A 83 -2.75 3.49 -21.37
CA LEU A 83 -4.01 3.08 -22.01
C LEU A 83 -5.25 3.76 -21.41
N ILE A 84 -5.26 4.00 -20.10
CA ILE A 84 -6.47 4.44 -19.39
C ILE A 84 -6.45 5.93 -19.12
N LYS A 85 -5.36 6.45 -18.58
CA LYS A 85 -5.25 7.88 -18.23
C LYS A 85 -5.55 8.83 -19.40
N PRO A 86 -5.11 8.59 -20.66
CA PRO A 86 -5.40 9.49 -21.77
C PRO A 86 -6.89 9.56 -22.15
N ARG A 87 -7.66 8.52 -21.76
CA ARG A 87 -9.10 8.43 -22.05
C ARG A 87 -9.97 9.03 -20.95
N LEU A 88 -9.40 9.28 -19.77
CA LEU A 88 -10.10 9.89 -18.65
C LEU A 88 -10.01 11.40 -18.74
N ARG A 89 -11.16 12.07 -18.92
CA ARG A 89 -11.28 13.54 -18.86
C ARG A 89 -11.74 13.95 -17.47
N GLY A 90 -11.13 14.99 -16.89
CA GLY A 90 -11.49 15.59 -15.60
C GLY A 90 -10.34 15.67 -14.62
N ASP A 91 -10.49 16.50 -13.59
CA ASP A 91 -9.55 16.67 -12.52
C ASP A 91 -9.32 15.35 -11.78
N VAL A 92 -8.06 15.03 -11.58
CA VAL A 92 -7.64 13.77 -10.97
C VAL A 92 -7.26 14.05 -9.52
N PRO A 93 -7.96 13.45 -8.54
CA PRO A 93 -7.52 13.53 -7.15
C PRO A 93 -6.15 12.88 -7.01
N THR A 94 -5.22 13.62 -6.43
CA THR A 94 -3.87 13.15 -6.16
C THR A 94 -3.73 12.73 -4.70
N GLU A 95 -3.08 11.59 -4.48
CA GLU A 95 -2.85 11.01 -3.15
C GLU A 95 -1.35 10.81 -2.90
N ASP A 96 -0.96 10.73 -1.62
CA ASP A 96 0.41 10.39 -1.21
C ASP A 96 0.75 8.95 -1.63
N THR A 97 1.97 8.74 -2.11
CA THR A 97 2.45 7.42 -2.56
C THR A 97 2.84 6.48 -1.43
N ARG A 98 3.07 6.98 -0.22
CA ARG A 98 3.57 6.20 0.92
C ARG A 98 2.60 5.09 1.38
N PRO A 99 1.30 5.36 1.61
CA PRO A 99 0.36 4.32 2.01
C PRO A 99 0.20 3.20 0.95
N PRO A 100 0.03 3.48 -0.36
CA PRO A 100 0.01 2.44 -1.38
C PRO A 100 1.31 1.65 -1.48
N GLN A 101 2.47 2.28 -1.27
CA GLN A 101 3.76 1.60 -1.24
C GLN A 101 3.84 0.61 -0.08
N PHE A 102 3.38 0.99 1.10
CA PHE A 102 3.30 0.08 2.25
C PHE A 102 2.40 -1.13 1.96
N ALA A 103 1.26 -0.92 1.29
CA ALA A 103 0.40 -2.01 0.85
C ALA A 103 1.11 -2.98 -0.11
N GLN A 104 1.98 -2.48 -0.99
CA GLN A 104 2.83 -3.33 -1.86
C GLN A 104 3.85 -4.15 -1.04
N VAL A 105 4.43 -3.57 0.03
CA VAL A 105 5.32 -4.31 0.94
C VAL A 105 4.58 -5.46 1.61
N VAL A 106 3.39 -5.22 2.12
CA VAL A 106 2.55 -6.26 2.73
C VAL A 106 2.19 -7.34 1.71
N GLY A 107 1.78 -6.96 0.50
CA GLY A 107 1.52 -7.88 -0.60
C GLY A 107 2.74 -8.71 -0.98
N PHE A 108 3.92 -8.09 -1.01
CA PHE A 108 5.19 -8.78 -1.25
C PHE A 108 5.48 -9.86 -0.19
N LEU A 109 5.27 -9.55 1.09
CA LEU A 109 5.49 -10.51 2.18
C LEU A 109 4.55 -11.71 2.06
N PHE A 110 3.27 -11.50 1.77
CA PHE A 110 2.32 -12.60 1.53
C PHE A 110 2.69 -13.43 0.31
N ALA A 111 3.04 -12.80 -0.81
CA ALA A 111 3.45 -13.52 -2.01
C ALA A 111 4.76 -14.29 -1.83
N LEU A 112 5.71 -13.74 -1.07
CA LEU A 112 6.96 -14.42 -0.73
C LEU A 112 6.71 -15.64 0.17
N THR A 113 5.85 -15.50 1.18
CA THR A 113 5.43 -16.62 2.03
C THR A 113 4.76 -17.72 1.21
N ALA A 114 3.83 -17.33 0.32
CA ALA A 114 3.16 -18.25 -0.58
C ALA A 114 4.13 -18.95 -1.55
N PHE A 115 5.13 -18.23 -2.05
CA PHE A 115 6.15 -18.80 -2.93
C PHE A 115 6.95 -19.90 -2.25
N PHE A 116 7.46 -19.65 -1.05
CA PHE A 116 8.19 -20.68 -0.29
C PHE A 116 7.27 -21.83 0.13
N ALA A 117 6.03 -21.51 0.52
CA ALA A 117 5.05 -22.55 0.89
C ALA A 117 4.76 -23.49 -0.28
N LEU A 118 4.62 -22.96 -1.49
CA LEU A 118 4.38 -23.76 -2.69
C LEU A 118 5.62 -24.61 -3.06
N VAL A 119 6.83 -24.08 -2.92
CA VAL A 119 8.08 -24.81 -3.18
C VAL A 119 8.32 -25.93 -2.16
N LEU A 120 7.82 -25.76 -0.92
CA LEU A 120 7.95 -26.73 0.18
C LEU A 120 6.74 -27.66 0.31
N ASP A 121 5.82 -27.67 -0.67
CA ASP A 121 4.58 -28.45 -0.68
C ASP A 121 3.65 -28.18 0.53
N ALA A 122 3.80 -27.01 1.18
CA ALA A 122 2.98 -26.58 2.30
C ALA A 122 1.69 -25.87 1.80
N PHE A 123 0.81 -26.61 1.12
CA PHE A 123 -0.37 -26.08 0.42
C PHE A 123 -1.29 -25.24 1.30
N LEU A 124 -1.51 -25.65 2.56
CA LEU A 124 -2.36 -24.89 3.48
C LEU A 124 -1.83 -23.47 3.73
N ILE A 125 -0.51 -23.33 3.90
CA ILE A 125 0.13 -22.00 4.11
C ILE A 125 0.04 -21.17 2.84
N PHE A 126 0.24 -21.79 1.67
CA PHE A 126 0.06 -21.14 0.37
C PHE A 126 -1.37 -20.61 0.21
N GLU A 127 -2.40 -21.42 0.43
CA GLU A 127 -3.80 -21.04 0.31
C GLU A 127 -4.17 -19.88 1.25
N ILE A 128 -3.74 -19.96 2.51
CA ILE A 128 -3.97 -18.91 3.51
C ILE A 128 -3.28 -17.60 3.07
N ALA A 129 -2.02 -17.64 2.69
CA ALA A 129 -1.26 -16.46 2.30
C ALA A 129 -1.86 -15.78 1.05
N ILE A 130 -2.16 -16.55 0.01
CA ILE A 130 -2.79 -16.03 -1.21
C ILE A 130 -4.23 -15.57 -0.94
N GLY A 131 -4.99 -16.30 -0.10
CA GLY A 131 -6.34 -15.92 0.29
C GLY A 131 -6.40 -14.56 0.98
N PHE A 132 -5.50 -14.29 1.92
CA PHE A 132 -5.41 -12.97 2.56
C PHE A 132 -4.99 -11.86 1.59
N ALA A 133 -4.01 -12.11 0.75
CA ALA A 133 -3.58 -11.15 -0.27
C ALA A 133 -4.71 -10.86 -1.27
N LEU A 134 -5.44 -11.89 -1.70
CA LEU A 134 -6.60 -11.77 -2.58
C LEU A 134 -7.73 -10.96 -1.92
N GLY A 135 -8.07 -11.28 -0.68
CA GLY A 135 -9.09 -10.55 0.08
C GLY A 135 -8.76 -9.06 0.20
N ALA A 136 -7.51 -8.73 0.54
CA ALA A 136 -7.05 -7.34 0.64
C ALA A 136 -7.09 -6.61 -0.71
N ALA A 137 -6.66 -7.27 -1.80
CA ALA A 137 -6.70 -6.70 -3.15
C ALA A 137 -8.16 -6.52 -3.62
N PHE A 138 -9.04 -7.47 -3.35
CA PHE A 138 -10.46 -7.39 -3.67
C PHE A 138 -11.16 -6.24 -2.93
N LEU A 139 -10.91 -6.07 -1.64
CA LEU A 139 -11.47 -4.95 -0.86
C LEU A 139 -11.06 -3.60 -1.44
N ASN A 140 -9.81 -3.47 -1.86
CA ASN A 140 -9.34 -2.26 -2.51
C ASN A 140 -9.99 -2.07 -3.91
N ALA A 141 -10.11 -3.12 -4.69
CA ALA A 141 -10.71 -3.06 -6.02
C ALA A 141 -12.21 -2.73 -5.98
N ALA A 142 -12.97 -3.42 -5.11
CA ALA A 142 -14.42 -3.33 -5.05
C ALA A 142 -14.91 -2.12 -4.24
N PHE A 143 -14.32 -1.90 -3.08
CA PHE A 143 -14.79 -0.92 -2.09
C PHE A 143 -13.90 0.31 -1.96
N ASN A 144 -12.80 0.39 -2.69
CA ASN A 144 -11.77 1.43 -2.54
C ASN A 144 -11.21 1.50 -1.11
N PHE A 145 -11.22 0.35 -0.42
CA PHE A 145 -10.74 0.20 0.95
C PHE A 145 -9.38 -0.52 0.95
N CYS A 146 -8.30 0.27 1.06
CA CYS A 146 -6.95 -0.25 1.09
C CYS A 146 -6.55 -0.61 2.52
N LEU A 147 -6.60 -1.92 2.87
CA LEU A 147 -6.17 -2.41 4.19
C LEU A 147 -4.75 -1.99 4.56
N GLY A 148 -3.81 -2.06 3.62
CA GLY A 148 -2.43 -1.62 3.85
C GLY A 148 -2.32 -0.12 4.13
N CYS A 149 -3.14 0.69 3.45
CA CYS A 149 -3.18 2.14 3.68
C CYS A 149 -3.71 2.46 5.09
N GLU A 150 -4.78 1.78 5.52
CA GLU A 150 -5.33 1.94 6.87
C GLU A 150 -4.35 1.50 7.96
N MET A 151 -3.68 0.37 7.77
CA MET A 151 -2.62 -0.08 8.69
C MET A 151 -1.48 0.93 8.78
N TYR A 152 -1.04 1.49 7.65
CA TYR A 152 -0.02 2.53 7.64
C TYR A 152 -0.45 3.75 8.45
N LEU A 153 -1.69 4.23 8.26
CA LEU A 153 -2.23 5.38 9.00
C LEU A 153 -2.37 5.10 10.49
N LEU A 154 -2.79 3.89 10.88
CA LEU A 154 -2.86 3.49 12.29
C LEU A 154 -1.48 3.47 12.95
N ILE A 155 -0.47 2.91 12.27
CA ILE A 155 0.91 2.89 12.76
C ILE A 155 1.47 4.31 12.87
N ALA A 156 1.22 5.17 11.89
CA ALA A 156 1.66 6.55 11.90
C ALA A 156 1.01 7.34 13.05
N ARG A 157 -0.29 7.14 13.30
CA ARG A 157 -1.01 7.74 14.44
C ARG A 157 -0.47 7.26 15.79
N ALA A 158 -0.24 5.95 15.93
CA ALA A 158 0.31 5.38 17.16
C ALA A 158 1.72 5.94 17.45
N ARG A 159 2.58 6.05 16.44
CA ARG A 159 3.92 6.65 16.59
C ARG A 159 3.85 8.13 16.97
N GLY A 160 2.97 8.90 16.33
CA GLY A 160 2.76 10.31 16.66
C GLY A 160 2.27 10.51 18.11
N SER A 161 1.39 9.65 18.60
CA SER A 161 0.91 9.67 19.98
C SER A 161 2.01 9.38 20.99
N ILE A 162 2.92 8.44 20.70
CA ILE A 162 4.06 8.09 21.57
C ILE A 162 5.04 9.27 21.62
N SER A 163 5.36 9.87 20.47
CA SER A 163 6.27 11.03 20.39
C SER A 163 5.74 12.25 21.18
N GLN A 164 4.43 12.50 21.13
CA GLN A 164 3.83 13.58 21.90
C GLN A 164 3.85 13.34 23.42
N ARG A 165 3.70 12.08 23.85
CA ARG A 165 3.85 11.73 25.29
C ARG A 165 5.29 11.98 25.76
N GLN A 166 6.26 11.55 24.98
CA GLN A 166 7.68 11.68 25.31
C GLN A 166 8.11 13.16 25.41
N ASN A 167 7.70 13.99 24.45
CA ASN A 167 7.96 15.43 24.51
C ASN A 167 7.28 16.13 25.69
N ARG A 168 6.14 15.61 26.16
CA ARG A 168 5.46 16.16 27.34
C ARG A 168 6.17 15.79 28.63
N GLU A 169 6.72 14.57 28.73
CA GLU A 169 7.50 14.12 29.88
C GLU A 169 8.84 14.85 29.95
N ASP A 170 9.53 15.06 28.82
CA ASP A 170 10.76 15.82 28.73
C ASP A 170 10.57 17.29 29.11
N SER A 171 9.42 17.89 28.73
CA SER A 171 9.09 19.26 29.11
C SER A 171 8.78 19.42 30.60
N TYR A 172 8.34 18.36 31.27
CA TYR A 172 8.08 18.37 32.72
C TYR A 172 9.34 18.19 33.56
N ASN A 173 10.36 17.54 32.99
CA ASN A 173 11.61 17.21 33.65
C ASN A 173 12.75 18.23 33.43
N LEU A 174 12.49 19.33 32.72
CA LEU A 174 13.45 20.42 32.60
C LEU A 174 13.48 21.19 33.95
N PRO A 175 14.58 21.19 34.71
CA PRO A 175 14.71 21.99 35.90
C PRO A 175 14.67 23.47 35.47
N ASN A 176 13.83 24.23 36.13
CA ASN A 176 13.81 25.70 36.00
C ASN A 176 15.18 26.27 36.39
N LEU A 177 16.00 26.60 35.42
CA LEU A 177 17.19 27.43 35.57
C LEU A 177 16.83 28.89 35.27
#